data_10f6726bd0754d18a416c2d4f32d84b1
#
_entry.id   10f6726bd0754d18a416c2d4f32d84b1
#
_cell.length_a   1.000
_cell.length_b   1.000
_cell.length_c   1.000
_cell.angle_alpha   90.00
_cell.angle_beta   90.00
_cell.angle_gamma   90.00
#
_symmetry.space_group_name_H-M   'P 1'
#
loop_
_entity.id
_entity.type
_entity.pdbx_description
1 polymer ?
#
loop_
_entity_poly.entity_id
_entity_poly.type
_entity_poly.pdbx_seq_one_letter_code
_entity_poly.pdbx_strand_id
1 'polypeptide(L)'
;RLEENVMQTAKNLTNDLHQILFAFLEQSLTECEEGRADTILLELLPDGRARIRDNGRGIRLTADHAKNQEAVNRIFSGHPVTNFEYGNLEEFDHPSLQTACSLCEELTVTVYKENTACSQDYKKGIAQHDLSCYAPKQQAGKQDTKPGMEILLLPDRDIFGNLSFSKDRILRYLQSVPNGMKYCTIQEPVIY
;
A
#
# COMPACT_ATOMS: atom_id res chain seq x y z
N ARG A 1 15.34 -17.39 13.60
CA ARG A 1 13.90 -17.47 13.19
C ARG A 1 13.40 -16.19 12.53
N LEU A 2 13.62 -14.99 13.15
CA LEU A 2 13.19 -13.71 12.55
C LEU A 2 13.98 -13.38 11.29
N GLU A 3 15.30 -13.54 11.31
CA GLU A 3 16.16 -13.30 10.14
C GLU A 3 15.88 -14.28 8.99
N GLU A 4 15.62 -15.55 9.31
CA GLU A 4 15.25 -16.56 8.33
C GLU A 4 13.90 -16.24 7.65
N ASN A 5 12.91 -15.76 8.41
CA ASN A 5 11.62 -15.34 7.88
C ASN A 5 11.73 -14.12 6.97
N VAL A 6 12.54 -13.13 7.34
CA VAL A 6 12.79 -11.93 6.52
C VAL A 6 13.49 -12.31 5.21
N MET A 7 14.53 -13.16 5.27
CA MET A 7 15.22 -13.63 4.07
C MET A 7 14.32 -14.45 3.15
N GLN A 8 13.46 -15.31 3.69
CA GLN A 8 12.50 -16.09 2.89
C GLN A 8 11.45 -15.20 2.26
N THR A 9 10.96 -14.20 3.00
CA THR A 9 10.00 -13.19 2.49
C THR A 9 10.64 -12.40 1.34
N ALA A 10 11.86 -11.90 1.51
CA ALA A 10 12.59 -11.19 0.46
C ALA A 10 12.76 -12.07 -0.80
N LYS A 11 13.13 -13.33 -0.64
CA LYS A 11 13.29 -14.28 -1.75
C LYS A 11 11.97 -14.53 -2.50
N ASN A 12 10.86 -14.64 -1.79
CA ASN A 12 9.54 -14.82 -2.42
C ASN A 12 9.12 -13.56 -3.20
N LEU A 13 9.34 -12.37 -2.64
CA LEU A 13 8.98 -11.11 -3.27
C LEU A 13 9.83 -10.80 -4.52
N THR A 14 11.08 -11.24 -4.57
CA THR A 14 11.96 -10.99 -5.73
C THR A 14 11.75 -11.97 -6.89
N ASN A 15 11.13 -13.13 -6.65
CA ASN A 15 10.88 -14.13 -7.69
C ASN A 15 9.70 -13.78 -8.62
N ASP A 16 8.74 -12.98 -8.13
CA ASP A 16 7.55 -12.59 -8.88
C ASP A 16 7.12 -11.19 -8.45
N LEU A 17 7.14 -10.24 -9.38
CA LEU A 17 6.73 -8.86 -9.09
C LEU A 17 5.29 -8.76 -8.52
N HIS A 18 4.42 -9.72 -8.85
CA HIS A 18 3.06 -9.75 -8.30
C HIS A 18 3.02 -9.94 -6.78
N GLN A 19 4.05 -10.56 -6.19
CA GLN A 19 4.13 -10.71 -4.74
C GLN A 19 4.23 -9.37 -4.02
N ILE A 20 4.84 -8.35 -4.65
CA ILE A 20 4.86 -6.96 -4.12
C ILE A 20 3.43 -6.43 -4.04
N LEU A 21 2.69 -6.55 -5.13
CA LEU A 21 1.30 -6.11 -5.20
C LEU A 21 0.43 -6.86 -4.18
N PHE A 22 0.61 -8.16 -4.05
CA PHE A 22 -0.16 -8.98 -3.12
C PHE A 22 0.12 -8.64 -1.66
N ALA A 23 1.36 -8.27 -1.31
CA ALA A 23 1.68 -7.81 0.04
C ALA A 23 0.87 -6.57 0.45
N PHE A 24 0.73 -5.60 -0.44
CA PHE A 24 -0.10 -4.42 -0.19
C PHE A 24 -1.61 -4.72 -0.26
N LEU A 25 -2.01 -5.56 -1.20
CA LEU A 25 -3.42 -5.94 -1.36
C LEU A 25 -3.95 -6.72 -0.15
N GLU A 26 -3.12 -7.55 0.46
CA GLU A 26 -3.45 -8.30 1.67
C GLU A 26 -3.87 -7.38 2.83
N GLN A 27 -3.24 -6.22 2.98
CA GLN A 27 -3.61 -5.23 3.99
C GLN A 27 -5.05 -4.72 3.78
N SER A 28 -5.39 -4.37 2.56
CA SER A 28 -6.75 -3.92 2.22
C SER A 28 -7.78 -5.04 2.37
N LEU A 29 -7.42 -6.27 2.02
CA LEU A 29 -8.28 -7.44 2.21
C LEU A 29 -8.54 -7.72 3.70
N THR A 30 -7.52 -7.59 4.55
CA THR A 30 -7.67 -7.72 6.01
C THR A 30 -8.63 -6.67 6.57
N GLU A 31 -8.55 -5.40 6.13
CA GLU A 31 -9.51 -4.36 6.52
C GLU A 31 -10.95 -4.74 6.14
N CYS A 32 -11.14 -5.38 4.97
CA CYS A 32 -12.45 -5.85 4.53
C CYS A 32 -12.96 -7.04 5.36
N GLU A 33 -12.11 -8.02 5.64
CA GLU A 33 -12.50 -9.21 6.42
C GLU A 33 -12.85 -8.86 7.86
N GLU A 34 -12.20 -7.86 8.42
CA GLU A 34 -12.50 -7.35 9.76
C GLU A 34 -13.67 -6.35 9.80
N GLY A 35 -14.34 -6.14 8.67
CA GLY A 35 -15.53 -5.29 8.56
C GLY A 35 -15.23 -3.79 8.65
N ARG A 36 -13.97 -3.37 8.46
CA ARG A 36 -13.56 -1.95 8.48
C ARG A 36 -13.54 -1.30 7.11
N ALA A 37 -13.54 -2.11 6.06
CA ALA A 37 -13.69 -1.71 4.67
C ALA A 37 -14.68 -2.64 3.98
N ASP A 38 -15.19 -2.24 2.83
CA ASP A 38 -16.04 -3.08 1.98
C ASP A 38 -15.67 -3.00 0.50
N THR A 39 -14.75 -2.13 0.14
CA THR A 39 -14.38 -1.86 -1.25
C THR A 39 -12.89 -1.69 -1.41
N ILE A 40 -12.31 -2.39 -2.38
CA ILE A 40 -10.94 -2.23 -2.86
C ILE A 40 -11.01 -1.96 -4.36
N LEU A 41 -10.39 -0.87 -4.80
CA LEU A 41 -10.17 -0.59 -6.21
C LEU A 41 -8.70 -0.83 -6.54
N LEU A 42 -8.44 -1.73 -7.47
CA LEU A 42 -7.13 -1.98 -8.03
C LEU A 42 -7.09 -1.49 -9.47
N GLU A 43 -6.24 -0.53 -9.75
CA GLU A 43 -6.03 0.00 -11.10
C GLU A 43 -4.64 -0.38 -11.61
N LEU A 44 -4.58 -0.94 -12.81
CA LEU A 44 -3.34 -1.17 -13.53
C LEU A 44 -3.14 -0.02 -14.51
N LEU A 45 -2.05 0.74 -14.38
CA LEU A 45 -1.80 1.93 -15.16
C LEU A 45 -0.90 1.63 -16.38
N PRO A 46 -1.01 2.43 -17.48
CA PRO A 46 -0.27 2.16 -18.72
C PRO A 46 1.26 2.23 -18.58
N ASP A 47 1.76 2.98 -17.58
CA ASP A 47 3.18 3.18 -17.31
C ASP A 47 3.82 2.08 -16.45
N GLY A 48 3.07 1.02 -16.13
CA GLY A 48 3.51 -0.10 -15.31
C GLY A 48 3.24 0.07 -13.81
N ARG A 49 2.64 1.19 -13.39
CA ARG A 49 2.19 1.38 -12.01
C ARG A 49 0.94 0.59 -11.71
N ALA A 50 0.77 0.27 -10.45
CA ALA A 50 -0.50 -0.20 -9.90
C ALA A 50 -0.95 0.73 -8.77
N ARG A 51 -2.26 0.97 -8.67
CA ARG A 51 -2.88 1.73 -7.59
C ARG A 51 -3.86 0.84 -6.86
N ILE A 52 -3.73 0.76 -5.54
CA ILE A 52 -4.66 0.07 -4.65
C ILE A 52 -5.32 1.13 -3.77
N ARG A 53 -6.63 1.21 -3.78
CA ARG A 53 -7.40 2.14 -2.94
C ARG A 53 -8.47 1.36 -2.19
N ASP A 54 -8.43 1.41 -0.86
CA ASP A 54 -9.51 0.90 -0.01
C ASP A 54 -10.26 2.04 0.69
N ASN A 55 -11.42 1.73 1.24
CA ASN A 55 -12.23 2.64 2.03
C ASN A 55 -12.21 2.29 3.54
N GLY A 56 -11.13 1.67 3.99
CA GLY A 56 -10.92 1.31 5.39
C GLY A 56 -10.54 2.49 6.27
N ARG A 57 -10.12 2.18 7.49
CA ARG A 57 -9.71 3.21 8.47
C ARG A 57 -8.37 3.85 8.14
N GLY A 58 -7.54 3.21 7.29
CA GLY A 58 -6.18 3.64 7.01
C GLY A 58 -5.28 3.64 8.26
N ILE A 59 -4.17 4.37 8.18
CA ILE A 59 -3.26 4.56 9.31
C ILE A 59 -3.86 5.59 10.27
N ARG A 60 -3.80 5.32 11.57
CA ARG A 60 -4.26 6.27 12.58
C ARG A 60 -3.33 7.48 12.61
N LEU A 61 -3.85 8.63 12.25
CA LEU A 61 -3.18 9.92 12.35
C LEU A 61 -3.65 10.69 13.57
N THR A 62 -2.75 11.47 14.17
CA THR A 62 -2.99 12.33 15.32
C THR A 62 -2.79 13.80 14.95
N ALA A 63 -2.97 14.73 15.89
CA ALA A 63 -2.62 16.13 15.68
C ALA A 63 -1.09 16.38 15.67
N ASP A 64 -0.30 15.41 16.13
CA ASP A 64 1.17 15.49 16.18
C ASP A 64 1.78 15.01 14.85
N HIS A 65 2.26 15.96 14.05
CA HIS A 65 2.85 15.67 12.74
C HIS A 65 4.08 14.75 12.81
N ALA A 66 4.95 14.95 13.81
CA ALA A 66 6.14 14.11 13.97
C ALA A 66 5.78 12.65 14.27
N LYS A 67 4.76 12.42 15.09
CA LYS A 67 4.24 11.08 15.37
C LYS A 67 3.63 10.42 14.15
N ASN A 68 2.91 11.19 13.32
CA ASN A 68 2.35 10.70 12.08
C ASN A 68 3.44 10.29 11.10
N GLN A 69 4.47 11.11 10.95
CA GLN A 69 5.65 10.82 10.12
C GLN A 69 6.32 9.51 10.55
N GLU A 70 6.53 9.37 11.84
CA GLU A 70 7.15 8.19 12.42
C GLU A 70 6.31 6.93 12.20
N ALA A 71 4.99 6.99 12.42
CA ALA A 71 4.07 5.89 12.22
C ALA A 71 4.07 5.38 10.77
N VAL A 72 4.00 6.29 9.81
CA VAL A 72 4.02 5.94 8.37
C VAL A 72 5.36 5.31 7.98
N ASN A 73 6.48 5.92 8.39
CA ASN A 73 7.81 5.40 8.07
C ASN A 73 8.09 4.04 8.72
N ARG A 74 7.59 3.79 9.91
CA ARG A 74 7.72 2.48 10.56
C ARG A 74 7.10 1.37 9.73
N ILE A 75 5.94 1.61 9.17
CA ILE A 75 5.21 0.62 8.38
C ILE A 75 5.94 0.31 7.07
N PHE A 76 6.41 1.34 6.36
CA PHE A 76 6.90 1.22 4.98
C PHE A 76 8.43 1.23 4.85
N SER A 77 9.18 1.88 5.72
CA SER A 77 10.64 1.95 5.63
C SER A 77 11.39 1.15 6.69
N GLY A 78 10.69 0.60 7.67
CA GLY A 78 11.29 -0.25 8.68
C GLY A 78 12.25 0.46 9.64
N HIS A 79 12.16 1.76 9.78
CA HIS A 79 12.98 2.49 10.75
C HIS A 79 12.54 2.15 12.17
N PRO A 80 13.45 1.71 13.04
CA PRO A 80 13.10 1.39 14.42
C PRO A 80 12.61 2.65 15.14
N VAL A 81 11.41 2.56 15.67
CA VAL A 81 10.83 3.61 16.50
C VAL A 81 11.23 3.36 17.94
N THR A 82 11.95 4.29 18.53
CA THR A 82 12.23 4.29 19.96
C THR A 82 11.07 4.97 20.70
N ASN A 83 10.31 4.21 21.48
CA ASN A 83 9.36 4.67 22.51
C ASN A 83 8.03 5.27 22.06
N PHE A 84 7.22 4.54 21.27
CA PHE A 84 5.83 4.95 21.06
C PHE A 84 4.81 3.87 21.41
N GLU A 85 3.94 4.17 22.38
CA GLU A 85 2.69 3.46 22.62
C GLU A 85 1.66 3.85 21.56
N TYR A 86 1.73 3.22 20.39
CA TYR A 86 0.59 3.17 19.49
C TYR A 86 -0.22 1.92 19.81
N GLY A 87 -1.44 2.10 20.28
CA GLY A 87 -2.37 0.99 20.37
C GLY A 87 -2.54 0.32 19.01
N ASN A 88 -2.24 -0.98 18.93
CA ASN A 88 -2.45 -1.87 17.80
C ASN A 88 -1.63 -1.61 16.51
N LEU A 89 -0.41 -1.10 16.59
CA LEU A 89 0.53 -1.11 15.47
C LEU A 89 1.05 -2.52 15.12
N GLU A 90 0.83 -3.50 15.97
CA GLU A 90 1.16 -4.90 15.68
C GLU A 90 0.47 -5.42 14.41
N GLU A 91 -0.69 -4.87 14.04
CA GLU A 91 -1.40 -5.18 12.79
C GLU A 91 -0.68 -4.69 11.53
N PHE A 92 0.20 -3.71 11.66
CA PHE A 92 0.94 -3.11 10.55
C PHE A 92 2.44 -3.40 10.56
N ASP A 93 2.93 -4.15 11.55
CA ASP A 93 4.34 -4.55 11.61
C ASP A 93 4.58 -5.77 10.72
N HIS A 94 4.32 -5.60 9.41
CA HIS A 94 4.54 -6.63 8.41
C HIS A 94 5.90 -6.44 7.74
N PRO A 95 6.88 -7.33 8.02
CA PRO A 95 8.16 -7.30 7.30
C PRO A 95 8.00 -7.35 5.78
N SER A 96 6.89 -7.91 5.28
CA SER A 96 6.55 -7.96 3.87
C SER A 96 6.28 -6.60 3.25
N LEU A 97 5.66 -5.65 3.98
CA LEU A 97 5.41 -4.30 3.47
C LEU A 97 6.69 -3.49 3.33
N GLN A 98 7.59 -3.59 4.29
CA GLN A 98 8.90 -2.94 4.25
C GLN A 98 9.74 -3.47 3.10
N THR A 99 9.79 -4.79 2.94
CA THR A 99 10.49 -5.44 1.83
C THR A 99 9.85 -5.06 0.50
N ALA A 100 8.52 -5.11 0.39
CA ALA A 100 7.81 -4.72 -0.83
C ALA A 100 8.09 -3.26 -1.19
N CYS A 101 8.09 -2.34 -0.22
CA CYS A 101 8.45 -0.94 -0.42
C CYS A 101 9.88 -0.79 -0.95
N SER A 102 10.85 -1.55 -0.42
CA SER A 102 12.25 -1.52 -0.85
C SER A 102 12.45 -2.03 -2.30
N LEU A 103 11.53 -2.86 -2.80
CA LEU A 103 11.55 -3.41 -4.15
C LEU A 103 10.77 -2.56 -5.17
N CYS A 104 10.24 -1.41 -4.73
CA CYS A 104 9.63 -0.41 -5.60
C CYS A 104 10.63 0.66 -5.98
N GLU A 105 10.72 1.00 -7.27
CA GLU A 105 11.42 2.20 -7.72
C GLU A 105 10.77 3.45 -7.14
N GLU A 106 9.44 3.47 -7.15
CA GLU A 106 8.63 4.53 -6.53
C GLU A 106 7.42 3.92 -5.82
N LEU A 107 7.10 4.45 -4.66
CA LEU A 107 5.89 4.11 -3.93
C LEU A 107 5.37 5.37 -3.25
N THR A 108 4.08 5.66 -3.45
CA THR A 108 3.37 6.73 -2.75
C THR A 108 2.28 6.12 -1.88
N VAL A 109 2.31 6.43 -0.60
CA VAL A 109 1.26 6.09 0.36
C VAL A 109 0.45 7.35 0.63
N THR A 110 -0.87 7.27 0.47
CA THR A 110 -1.78 8.37 0.84
C THR A 110 -2.82 7.85 1.83
N VAL A 111 -2.93 8.50 2.96
CA VAL A 111 -3.93 8.22 3.99
C VAL A 111 -4.99 9.32 3.92
N TYR A 112 -6.23 8.90 3.64
CA TYR A 112 -7.38 9.80 3.58
C TYR A 112 -8.14 9.78 4.91
N LYS A 113 -8.38 10.94 5.45
CA LYS A 113 -9.26 11.19 6.59
C LYS A 113 -10.31 12.20 6.17
N GLU A 114 -11.31 12.39 6.99
CA GLU A 114 -12.32 13.41 6.73
C GLU A 114 -11.65 14.77 6.51
N ASN A 115 -11.80 15.33 5.31
CA ASN A 115 -11.25 16.61 4.86
C ASN A 115 -9.72 16.77 4.88
N THR A 116 -8.95 15.67 5.05
CA THR A 116 -7.48 15.71 5.05
C THR A 116 -6.91 14.49 4.35
N ALA A 117 -5.87 14.68 3.57
CA ALA A 117 -5.05 13.61 3.02
C ALA A 117 -3.58 13.84 3.42
N CYS A 118 -2.90 12.77 3.82
CA CYS A 118 -1.47 12.80 4.13
C CYS A 118 -0.74 11.81 3.22
N SER A 119 0.29 12.27 2.53
CA SER A 119 1.07 11.49 1.57
C SER A 119 2.54 11.41 1.93
N GLN A 120 3.14 10.25 1.68
CA GLN A 120 4.56 9.99 1.78
C GLN A 120 5.05 9.28 0.54
N ASP A 121 6.13 9.79 -0.06
CA ASP A 121 6.81 9.16 -1.19
C ASP A 121 8.06 8.42 -0.75
N TYR A 122 8.27 7.26 -1.35
CA TYR A 122 9.45 6.41 -1.15
C TYR A 122 10.10 6.07 -2.49
N LYS A 123 11.43 5.99 -2.50
CA LYS A 123 12.23 5.38 -3.57
C LYS A 123 13.07 4.26 -2.98
N LYS A 124 12.87 3.03 -3.47
CA LYS A 124 13.60 1.84 -2.98
C LYS A 124 13.59 1.74 -1.44
N GLY A 125 12.43 2.01 -0.84
CA GLY A 125 12.22 1.96 0.61
C GLY A 125 12.69 3.18 1.40
N ILE A 126 13.23 4.22 0.74
CA ILE A 126 13.75 5.43 1.38
C ILE A 126 12.75 6.58 1.21
N ALA A 127 12.31 7.16 2.33
CA ALA A 127 11.44 8.33 2.31
C ALA A 127 12.12 9.52 1.62
N GLN A 128 11.40 10.20 0.74
CA GLN A 128 11.96 11.27 -0.10
C GLN A 128 11.76 12.66 0.48
N HIS A 129 10.83 12.82 1.38
CA HIS A 129 10.49 14.08 2.06
C HIS A 129 9.73 13.77 3.35
N ASP A 130 9.44 14.78 4.12
CA ASP A 130 8.55 14.67 5.29
C ASP A 130 7.09 14.42 4.84
N LEU A 131 6.32 13.75 5.70
CA LEU A 131 4.91 13.50 5.46
C LEU A 131 4.18 14.81 5.13
N SER A 132 3.51 14.86 3.98
CA SER A 132 2.80 16.03 3.50
C SER A 132 1.29 15.86 3.72
N CYS A 133 0.67 16.74 4.51
CA CYS A 133 -0.76 16.73 4.76
C CYS A 133 -1.44 17.96 4.12
N TYR A 134 -2.54 17.74 3.44
CA TYR A 134 -3.26 18.75 2.67
C TYR A 134 -4.77 18.49 2.65
N ALA A 135 -5.56 19.51 2.34
CA ALA A 135 -6.98 19.33 2.03
C ALA A 135 -7.10 18.73 0.61
N PRO A 136 -7.77 17.58 0.43
CA PRO A 136 -7.96 17.01 -0.90
C PRO A 136 -8.66 18.01 -1.81
N LYS A 137 -8.13 18.21 -3.01
CA LYS A 137 -8.79 19.06 -4.01
C LYS A 137 -10.10 18.40 -4.41
N GLN A 138 -11.18 19.14 -4.29
CA GLN A 138 -12.46 18.76 -4.89
C GLN A 138 -12.29 18.77 -6.41
N GLN A 139 -12.12 17.60 -7.02
CA GLN A 139 -12.31 17.50 -8.46
C GLN A 139 -13.82 17.57 -8.72
N ALA A 140 -14.21 18.44 -9.64
CA ALA A 140 -15.60 18.68 -9.99
C ALA A 140 -16.34 17.33 -10.24
N GLY A 141 -17.28 16.99 -9.35
CA GLY A 141 -18.14 15.82 -9.46
C GLY A 141 -17.70 14.53 -8.76
N LYS A 142 -16.49 14.45 -8.17
CA LYS A 142 -16.05 13.32 -7.34
C LYS A 142 -15.35 13.83 -6.08
N GLN A 143 -16.10 13.91 -5.01
CA GLN A 143 -15.53 14.11 -3.68
C GLN A 143 -15.05 12.74 -3.17
N ASP A 144 -13.81 12.36 -3.53
CA ASP A 144 -13.18 11.17 -2.97
C ASP A 144 -12.50 11.52 -1.63
N THR A 145 -13.35 11.96 -0.70
CA THR A 145 -12.95 12.32 0.68
C THR A 145 -13.26 11.21 1.68
N LYS A 146 -13.66 10.04 1.18
CA LYS A 146 -13.91 8.90 2.06
C LYS A 146 -12.61 8.47 2.74
N PRO A 147 -12.65 8.19 4.05
CA PRO A 147 -11.51 7.60 4.74
C PRO A 147 -10.98 6.37 4.01
N GLY A 148 -9.70 6.10 4.14
CA GLY A 148 -9.07 4.94 3.55
C GLY A 148 -7.59 5.15 3.28
N MET A 149 -7.00 4.22 2.55
CA MET A 149 -5.59 4.26 2.18
C MET A 149 -5.42 3.98 0.69
N GLU A 150 -4.47 4.68 0.09
CA GLU A 150 -4.07 4.45 -1.30
C GLU A 150 -2.58 4.16 -1.36
N ILE A 151 -2.25 3.12 -2.11
CA ILE A 151 -0.87 2.76 -2.47
C ILE A 151 -0.75 2.90 -3.98
N LEU A 152 0.18 3.74 -4.43
CA LEU A 152 0.58 3.84 -5.83
C LEU A 152 2.02 3.33 -5.94
N LEU A 153 2.25 2.25 -6.68
CA LEU A 153 3.55 1.59 -6.72
C LEU A 153 4.06 1.39 -8.15
N LEU A 154 5.37 1.52 -8.32
CA LEU A 154 6.11 1.14 -9.51
C LEU A 154 7.22 0.17 -9.10
N PRO A 155 7.21 -1.10 -9.56
CA PRO A 155 8.28 -2.04 -9.27
C PRO A 155 9.64 -1.57 -9.79
N ASP A 156 10.71 -1.93 -9.09
CA ASP A 156 12.08 -1.57 -9.49
C ASP A 156 12.47 -2.30 -10.78
N ARG A 157 12.69 -1.55 -11.84
CA ARG A 157 13.05 -2.08 -13.16
C ARG A 157 14.45 -2.69 -13.21
N ASP A 158 15.35 -2.30 -12.32
CA ASP A 158 16.67 -2.93 -12.20
C ASP A 158 16.56 -4.37 -11.70
N ILE A 159 15.49 -4.67 -10.92
CA ILE A 159 15.23 -6.01 -10.39
C ILE A 159 14.33 -6.83 -11.33
N PHE A 160 13.24 -6.24 -11.80
CA PHE A 160 12.16 -6.95 -12.51
C PHE A 160 12.19 -6.73 -14.03
N GLY A 161 13.06 -5.86 -14.54
CA GLY A 161 13.11 -5.53 -15.96
C GLY A 161 11.83 -4.87 -16.45
N ASN A 162 11.40 -5.21 -17.67
CA ASN A 162 10.19 -4.69 -18.29
C ASN A 162 8.93 -5.53 -18.01
N LEU A 163 8.95 -6.33 -16.94
CA LEU A 163 7.78 -7.10 -16.54
C LEU A 163 6.64 -6.16 -16.10
N SER A 164 5.42 -6.54 -16.42
CA SER A 164 4.21 -5.81 -16.06
C SER A 164 3.24 -6.69 -15.27
N PHE A 165 2.34 -6.07 -14.53
CA PHE A 165 1.29 -6.77 -13.83
C PHE A 165 0.32 -7.43 -14.79
N SER A 166 -0.03 -8.69 -14.53
CA SER A 166 -1.00 -9.48 -15.28
C SER A 166 -2.33 -9.53 -14.53
N LYS A 167 -3.39 -9.08 -15.17
CA LYS A 167 -4.74 -9.17 -14.62
C LYS A 167 -5.13 -10.62 -14.31
N ASP A 168 -4.81 -11.56 -15.18
CA ASP A 168 -5.13 -12.98 -14.96
C ASP A 168 -4.42 -13.53 -13.73
N ARG A 169 -3.18 -13.12 -13.50
CA ARG A 169 -2.42 -13.52 -12.31
C ARG A 169 -3.04 -12.95 -11.03
N ILE A 170 -3.52 -11.70 -11.07
CA ILE A 170 -4.19 -11.03 -9.96
C ILE A 170 -5.55 -11.70 -9.70
N LEU A 171 -6.33 -12.00 -10.74
CA LEU A 171 -7.61 -12.69 -10.60
C LEU A 171 -7.45 -14.06 -9.93
N ARG A 172 -6.44 -14.84 -10.32
CA ARG A 172 -6.14 -16.13 -9.67
C ARG A 172 -5.83 -15.96 -8.18
N TYR A 173 -5.07 -14.94 -7.82
CA TYR A 173 -4.81 -14.62 -6.41
C TYR A 173 -6.11 -14.29 -5.66
N LEU A 174 -6.93 -13.38 -6.19
CA LEU A 174 -8.20 -12.99 -5.56
C LEU A 174 -9.19 -14.16 -5.42
N GLN A 175 -9.17 -15.12 -6.35
CA GLN A 175 -9.96 -16.35 -6.26
C GLN A 175 -9.44 -17.30 -5.18
N SER A 176 -8.14 -17.25 -4.86
CA SER A 176 -7.51 -18.13 -3.86
C SER A 176 -7.66 -17.63 -2.42
N VAL A 177 -8.01 -16.36 -2.22
CA VAL A 177 -8.19 -15.77 -0.89
C VAL A 177 -9.67 -15.60 -0.54
N PRO A 178 -10.04 -15.74 0.74
CA PRO A 178 -11.45 -15.59 1.16
C PRO A 178 -12.02 -14.26 0.74
N ASN A 179 -13.18 -14.28 0.09
CA ASN A 179 -13.92 -13.07 -0.34
C ASN A 179 -13.14 -12.07 -1.23
N GLY A 180 -11.96 -12.45 -1.75
CA GLY A 180 -11.13 -11.54 -2.56
C GLY A 180 -11.88 -10.94 -3.74
N MET A 181 -12.63 -11.75 -4.48
CA MET A 181 -13.44 -11.30 -5.62
C MET A 181 -14.66 -10.46 -5.21
N LYS A 182 -15.12 -10.59 -3.96
CA LYS A 182 -16.25 -9.81 -3.45
C LYS A 182 -15.85 -8.36 -3.16
N TYR A 183 -14.67 -8.15 -2.62
CA TYR A 183 -14.22 -6.83 -2.17
C TYR A 183 -13.45 -6.05 -3.23
N CYS A 184 -12.71 -6.75 -4.09
CA CYS A 184 -11.77 -6.11 -5.01
C CYS A 184 -12.31 -6.04 -6.45
N THR A 185 -12.30 -4.83 -7.00
CA THR A 185 -12.55 -4.57 -8.43
C THR A 185 -11.24 -4.19 -9.11
N ILE A 186 -10.95 -4.81 -10.27
CA ILE A 186 -9.77 -4.52 -11.08
C ILE A 186 -10.17 -3.64 -12.26
N GLN A 187 -9.49 -2.51 -12.42
CA GLN A 187 -9.61 -1.63 -13.59
C GLN A 187 -8.30 -1.63 -14.39
N GLU A 188 -8.44 -1.72 -15.69
CA GLU A 188 -7.35 -1.55 -16.65
C GLU A 188 -7.56 -0.26 -17.44
N PRO A 189 -6.48 0.37 -17.93
CA PRO A 189 -6.62 1.54 -18.75
C PRO A 189 -7.37 1.20 -20.04
N VAL A 190 -8.33 2.05 -20.40
CA VAL A 190 -8.95 1.97 -21.72
C VAL A 190 -7.93 2.48 -22.72
N ILE A 191 -7.40 1.61 -23.55
CA ILE A 191 -6.53 1.98 -24.67
C ILE A 191 -7.46 2.45 -25.80
N TYR A 192 -7.45 3.76 -26.08
CA TYR A 192 -8.10 4.35 -27.25
C TYR A 192 -7.17 4.30 -28.45
#